data_e28fa85eab48c2bcc3e8f298ce690740
#
_entry.id   e28fa85eab48c2bcc3e8f298ce690740
#
_cell.length_a   1.000
_cell.length_b   1.000
_cell.length_c   1.000
_cell.angle_alpha   90.00
_cell.angle_beta   90.00
_cell.angle_gamma   90.00
#
_symmetry.space_group_name_H-M   'P 1'
#
loop_
_entity.id
_entity.type
_entity.pdbx_description
1 polymer ?
#
loop_
_entity_poly.entity_id
_entity_poly.type
_entity_poly.pdbx_seq_one_letter_code
_entity_poly.pdbx_strand_id
1 'polypeptide(L)'
;MKPRLIIAILALLLIAPVIANPNGPPWQNGSDLVIDTGCTCHGDGAPSTEVVVSISGVPRSYSIGESYEFTISLQHASNEEGGFLLWDYNSGTLQPGEGSQTVPEEAGALSQSEPGNNWIVTWIAPESDIGSVSFQLVGNAVNGNGQFDGGDLWNILSFSISSPDSTYTDDSENLQLRTISVGDYDSLFVAEEDPAAIEAARQEEIADDFFTNGNLFYWTTLSIIIIGAVVQGEFYERRFGGGPPHLDMSLAVPQGVRRGILSIITILMFAWSIDSSQAWGIILLTAMLMLWAIFSVYR
;
A
#
# COMPACT_ATOMS: atom_id res chain seq x y z
N MET A 1 -13.99 24.59 -27.70
CA MET A 1 -13.41 24.66 -26.35
C MET A 1 -11.91 24.86 -26.48
N LYS A 2 -11.32 25.73 -25.68
CA LYS A 2 -9.87 25.97 -25.74
C LYS A 2 -9.14 24.70 -25.24
N PRO A 3 -8.08 24.21 -25.90
CA PRO A 3 -7.40 22.95 -25.54
C PRO A 3 -6.92 22.90 -24.08
N ARG A 4 -6.61 24.05 -23.49
CA ARG A 4 -6.25 24.17 -22.07
C ARG A 4 -7.37 23.78 -21.10
N LEU A 5 -8.66 24.00 -21.49
CA LEU A 5 -9.81 23.62 -20.67
C LEU A 5 -10.02 22.09 -20.70
N ILE A 6 -9.76 21.47 -21.84
CA ILE A 6 -9.85 20.00 -22.00
C ILE A 6 -8.78 19.32 -21.17
N ILE A 7 -7.55 19.83 -21.16
CA ILE A 7 -6.44 19.30 -20.35
C ILE A 7 -6.74 19.45 -18.85
N ALA A 8 -7.30 20.59 -18.43
CA ALA A 8 -7.68 20.80 -17.02
C ALA A 8 -8.80 19.84 -16.58
N ILE A 9 -9.80 19.60 -17.44
CA ILE A 9 -10.89 18.64 -17.15
C ILE A 9 -10.35 17.21 -17.13
N LEU A 10 -9.46 16.84 -18.06
CA LEU A 10 -8.81 15.51 -18.05
C LEU A 10 -7.93 15.32 -16.81
N ALA A 11 -7.19 16.34 -16.38
CA ALA A 11 -6.40 16.29 -15.15
C ALA A 11 -7.29 16.16 -13.89
N LEU A 12 -8.48 16.82 -13.88
CA LEU A 12 -9.43 16.68 -12.78
C LEU A 12 -10.10 15.30 -12.72
N LEU A 13 -10.28 14.65 -13.88
CA LEU A 13 -10.82 13.29 -13.99
C LEU A 13 -9.82 12.20 -13.57
N LEU A 14 -8.51 12.52 -13.55
CA LEU A 14 -7.45 11.62 -13.09
C LEU A 14 -7.27 11.66 -11.58
N ILE A 15 -7.87 12.61 -10.87
CA ILE A 15 -7.92 12.70 -9.42
C ILE A 15 -9.28 12.14 -8.97
N ALA A 16 -9.54 10.88 -9.27
CA ALA A 16 -10.60 10.17 -8.58
C ALA A 16 -10.05 9.82 -7.19
N PRO A 17 -10.63 10.32 -6.08
CA PRO A 17 -10.23 9.84 -4.77
C PRO A 17 -10.55 8.36 -4.75
N VAL A 18 -9.57 7.53 -4.41
CA VAL A 18 -9.81 6.14 -4.03
C VAL A 18 -10.48 6.23 -2.65
N ILE A 19 -11.80 6.18 -2.64
CA ILE A 19 -12.57 6.25 -1.39
C ILE A 19 -12.57 4.83 -0.82
N ALA A 20 -11.98 4.66 0.35
CA ALA A 20 -12.17 3.46 1.17
C ALA A 20 -13.67 3.21 1.34
N ASN A 21 -14.11 1.96 1.23
CA ASN A 21 -15.51 1.62 1.35
C ASN A 21 -15.85 1.31 2.82
N PRO A 22 -16.40 2.27 3.59
CA PRO A 22 -16.73 2.05 5.01
C PRO A 22 -17.85 1.02 5.22
N ASN A 23 -18.61 0.72 4.18
CA ASN A 23 -19.77 -0.18 4.22
C ASN A 23 -19.42 -1.64 3.87
N GLY A 24 -18.19 -2.05 4.11
CA GLY A 24 -17.74 -3.41 3.88
C GLY A 24 -16.78 -3.54 2.69
N PRO A 25 -15.94 -4.58 2.69
CA PRO A 25 -15.01 -4.86 1.61
C PRO A 25 -15.77 -5.30 0.34
N PRO A 26 -15.17 -5.16 -0.84
CA PRO A 26 -15.68 -5.81 -2.04
C PRO A 26 -15.62 -7.34 -1.84
N TRP A 27 -16.59 -8.07 -2.42
CA TRP A 27 -16.57 -9.53 -2.39
C TRP A 27 -15.40 -10.14 -3.17
N GLN A 28 -15.01 -9.48 -4.24
CA GLN A 28 -13.93 -9.91 -5.13
C GLN A 28 -12.88 -8.82 -5.35
N ASN A 29 -11.62 -9.24 -5.41
CA ASN A 29 -10.52 -8.43 -5.90
C ASN A 29 -9.94 -9.10 -7.16
N GLY A 30 -10.29 -8.58 -8.34
CA GLY A 30 -10.00 -9.24 -9.61
C GLY A 30 -10.75 -10.55 -9.77
N SER A 31 -10.03 -11.68 -9.84
CA SER A 31 -10.59 -13.04 -9.92
C SER A 31 -10.74 -13.73 -8.56
N ASP A 32 -10.17 -13.16 -7.50
CA ASP A 32 -10.00 -13.82 -6.22
C ASP A 32 -11.05 -13.30 -5.22
N LEU A 33 -11.57 -14.22 -4.37
CA LEU A 33 -12.47 -13.86 -3.31
C LEU A 33 -11.69 -13.23 -2.14
N VAL A 34 -12.13 -12.07 -1.67
CA VAL A 34 -11.49 -11.37 -0.54
C VAL A 34 -11.54 -12.22 0.73
N ILE A 35 -12.58 -13.02 0.90
CA ILE A 35 -12.69 -13.92 2.06
C ILE A 35 -11.56 -14.97 2.10
N ASP A 36 -11.06 -15.41 0.96
CA ASP A 36 -10.01 -16.44 0.86
C ASP A 36 -8.60 -15.84 0.84
N THR A 37 -8.45 -14.65 0.26
CA THR A 37 -7.14 -14.00 0.07
C THR A 37 -6.84 -12.90 1.08
N GLY A 38 -7.86 -12.40 1.79
CA GLY A 38 -7.76 -11.30 2.72
C GLY A 38 -7.79 -9.93 2.05
N CYS A 39 -7.55 -8.89 2.83
CA CYS A 39 -7.59 -7.50 2.40
C CYS A 39 -6.30 -7.07 1.68
N THR A 40 -5.93 -7.74 0.61
CA THR A 40 -4.66 -7.55 -0.11
C THR A 40 -4.42 -6.16 -0.69
N CYS A 41 -5.42 -5.27 -0.68
CA CYS A 41 -5.25 -3.84 -1.01
C CYS A 41 -4.71 -3.02 0.17
N HIS A 42 -4.65 -3.61 1.38
CA HIS A 42 -4.20 -3.00 2.61
C HIS A 42 -2.95 -3.71 3.14
N GLY A 43 -2.20 -3.08 4.03
CA GLY A 43 -1.10 -3.71 4.77
C GLY A 43 -0.02 -4.33 3.88
N ASP A 44 0.37 -3.64 2.81
CA ASP A 44 1.35 -4.13 1.83
C ASP A 44 0.99 -5.48 1.19
N GLY A 45 -0.31 -5.84 1.22
CA GLY A 45 -0.84 -7.03 0.58
C GLY A 45 -0.65 -8.35 1.37
N ALA A 46 -0.19 -8.28 2.62
CA ALA A 46 0.06 -9.46 3.45
C ALA A 46 -0.66 -9.38 4.81
N PRO A 47 -1.08 -10.52 5.40
CA PRO A 47 -1.64 -10.52 6.74
C PRO A 47 -0.59 -10.12 7.78
N SER A 48 -1.00 -9.34 8.79
CA SER A 48 -0.16 -8.88 9.87
C SER A 48 -0.50 -9.61 11.18
N THR A 49 0.52 -10.08 11.89
CA THR A 49 0.35 -10.64 13.24
C THR A 49 0.05 -9.58 14.30
N GLU A 50 0.22 -8.29 14.00
CA GLU A 50 -0.11 -7.18 14.88
C GLU A 50 -1.62 -6.98 15.02
N VAL A 51 -2.41 -7.49 14.06
CA VAL A 51 -3.87 -7.47 14.13
C VAL A 51 -4.37 -8.75 14.78
N VAL A 52 -5.01 -8.62 15.92
CA VAL A 52 -5.69 -9.72 16.60
C VAL A 52 -7.15 -9.76 16.19
N VAL A 53 -7.52 -10.82 15.47
CA VAL A 53 -8.91 -11.11 15.11
C VAL A 53 -9.39 -12.27 15.95
N SER A 54 -10.49 -12.10 16.66
CA SER A 54 -11.05 -13.14 17.49
C SER A 54 -12.57 -13.28 17.28
N ILE A 55 -13.04 -14.50 17.50
CA ILE A 55 -14.45 -14.82 17.52
C ILE A 55 -14.76 -15.67 18.74
N SER A 56 -15.77 -15.27 19.53
CA SER A 56 -16.21 -15.97 20.73
C SER A 56 -17.66 -16.46 20.56
N GLY A 57 -18.12 -17.33 21.46
CA GLY A 57 -19.43 -17.96 21.36
C GLY A 57 -19.48 -19.17 20.41
N VAL A 58 -18.32 -19.61 19.90
CA VAL A 58 -18.22 -20.68 18.92
C VAL A 58 -18.37 -22.05 19.59
N PRO A 59 -19.37 -22.88 19.25
CA PRO A 59 -19.50 -24.22 19.80
C PRO A 59 -18.41 -25.15 19.25
N ARG A 60 -18.08 -26.19 20.01
CA ARG A 60 -17.15 -27.24 19.51
C ARG A 60 -17.81 -28.11 18.46
N SER A 61 -19.09 -28.48 18.70
CA SER A 61 -19.96 -29.10 17.71
C SER A 61 -21.29 -28.39 17.69
N TYR A 62 -21.95 -28.37 16.55
CA TYR A 62 -23.27 -27.75 16.46
C TYR A 62 -24.39 -28.75 16.77
N SER A 63 -25.51 -28.23 17.28
CA SER A 63 -26.79 -28.94 17.29
C SER A 63 -27.60 -28.53 16.07
N ILE A 64 -28.26 -29.50 15.43
CA ILE A 64 -29.00 -29.27 14.18
C ILE A 64 -30.09 -28.19 14.43
N GLY A 65 -30.08 -27.14 13.59
CA GLY A 65 -31.02 -26.04 13.60
C GLY A 65 -30.89 -25.08 14.80
N GLU A 66 -29.90 -25.26 15.69
CA GLU A 66 -29.65 -24.39 16.84
C GLU A 66 -29.01 -23.07 16.42
N SER A 67 -29.31 -22.01 17.16
CA SER A 67 -28.78 -20.68 16.94
C SER A 67 -27.64 -20.35 17.91
N TYR A 68 -26.54 -19.82 17.42
CA TYR A 68 -25.37 -19.44 18.18
C TYR A 68 -25.08 -17.97 17.97
N GLU A 69 -24.86 -17.24 19.06
CA GLU A 69 -24.42 -15.85 19.00
C GLU A 69 -22.88 -15.79 18.99
N PHE A 70 -22.30 -15.21 17.95
CA PHE A 70 -20.89 -14.99 17.82
C PHE A 70 -20.57 -13.53 18.09
N THR A 71 -19.54 -13.30 18.90
CA THR A 71 -18.96 -11.97 19.07
C THR A 71 -17.61 -11.93 18.33
N ILE A 72 -17.53 -11.09 17.32
CA ILE A 72 -16.31 -10.81 16.56
C ILE A 72 -15.61 -9.63 17.22
N SER A 73 -14.31 -9.74 17.49
CA SER A 73 -13.49 -8.65 18.01
C SER A 73 -12.25 -8.48 17.15
N LEU A 74 -11.96 -7.22 16.82
CA LEU A 74 -10.80 -6.77 16.08
C LEU A 74 -9.98 -5.87 17.00
N GLN A 75 -8.69 -6.16 17.16
CA GLN A 75 -7.82 -5.40 18.04
C GLN A 75 -6.47 -5.11 17.34
N HIS A 76 -6.01 -3.90 17.50
CA HIS A 76 -4.68 -3.44 17.09
C HIS A 76 -4.21 -2.36 18.06
N ALA A 77 -2.89 -2.20 18.23
CA ALA A 77 -2.32 -1.29 19.23
C ALA A 77 -2.71 0.18 19.02
N SER A 78 -2.85 0.63 17.76
CA SER A 78 -3.11 2.03 17.41
C SER A 78 -4.36 2.24 16.55
N ASN A 79 -4.80 1.24 15.77
CA ASN A 79 -5.98 1.34 14.92
C ASN A 79 -7.21 0.88 15.71
N GLU A 80 -8.03 1.81 16.16
CA GLU A 80 -9.18 1.53 17.04
C GLU A 80 -10.43 1.05 16.31
N GLU A 81 -10.49 1.24 14.98
CA GLU A 81 -11.64 0.91 14.14
C GLU A 81 -11.21 0.07 12.94
N GLY A 82 -12.17 -0.58 12.34
CA GLY A 82 -11.94 -1.40 11.16
C GLY A 82 -13.19 -2.07 10.65
N GLY A 83 -13.02 -3.20 10.01
CA GLY A 83 -14.09 -3.98 9.45
C GLY A 83 -13.80 -5.47 9.48
N PHE A 84 -14.81 -6.25 9.13
CA PHE A 84 -14.70 -7.70 9.04
C PHE A 84 -15.42 -8.26 7.82
N LEU A 85 -15.07 -9.50 7.46
CA LEU A 85 -15.80 -10.34 6.52
C LEU A 85 -15.86 -11.75 7.10
N LEU A 86 -17.06 -12.28 7.26
CA LEU A 86 -17.32 -13.62 7.81
C LEU A 86 -18.13 -14.44 6.84
N TRP A 87 -17.74 -15.70 6.60
CA TRP A 87 -18.46 -16.64 5.76
C TRP A 87 -18.34 -18.07 6.28
N ASP A 88 -19.43 -18.82 6.20
CA ASP A 88 -19.53 -20.25 6.52
C ASP A 88 -19.67 -21.11 5.26
N TYR A 89 -19.37 -20.54 4.09
CA TYR A 89 -19.50 -21.19 2.77
C TYR A 89 -20.95 -21.69 2.50
N ASN A 90 -21.93 -20.90 2.97
CA ASN A 90 -23.36 -21.22 2.84
C ASN A 90 -23.76 -22.58 3.48
N SER A 91 -23.05 -23.00 4.52
CA SER A 91 -23.32 -24.25 5.23
C SER A 91 -24.48 -24.12 6.23
N GLY A 92 -24.60 -22.97 6.87
CA GLY A 92 -25.70 -22.59 7.74
C GLY A 92 -26.37 -21.29 7.29
N THR A 93 -26.85 -20.51 8.22
CA THR A 93 -27.42 -19.19 7.96
C THR A 93 -26.79 -18.15 8.89
N LEU A 94 -26.05 -17.21 8.32
CA LEU A 94 -25.49 -16.07 9.03
C LEU A 94 -26.50 -14.92 9.01
N GLN A 95 -26.81 -14.36 10.18
CA GLN A 95 -27.70 -13.21 10.34
C GLN A 95 -26.94 -12.03 10.94
N PRO A 96 -27.03 -10.84 10.31
CA PRO A 96 -26.36 -9.66 10.81
C PRO A 96 -27.01 -9.15 12.10
N GLY A 97 -26.19 -8.61 13.00
CA GLY A 97 -26.61 -7.83 14.14
C GLY A 97 -26.28 -6.35 13.99
N GLU A 98 -26.23 -5.62 15.10
CA GLU A 98 -25.92 -4.19 15.10
C GLU A 98 -24.52 -3.93 14.52
N GLY A 99 -24.41 -2.93 13.65
CA GLY A 99 -23.14 -2.57 12.98
C GLY A 99 -22.68 -3.53 11.89
N SER A 100 -23.50 -4.56 11.55
CA SER A 100 -23.18 -5.52 10.49
C SER A 100 -24.29 -5.64 9.45
N GLN A 101 -23.96 -6.21 8.30
CA GLN A 101 -24.88 -6.39 7.17
C GLN A 101 -24.51 -7.64 6.37
N THR A 102 -25.43 -8.10 5.54
CA THR A 102 -25.12 -9.10 4.51
C THR A 102 -24.32 -8.47 3.38
N VAL A 103 -23.37 -9.22 2.84
CA VAL A 103 -22.61 -8.79 1.67
C VAL A 103 -23.54 -8.77 0.45
N PRO A 104 -23.59 -7.65 -0.32
CA PRO A 104 -24.52 -7.52 -1.45
C PRO A 104 -24.34 -8.60 -2.53
N GLU A 105 -23.11 -9.02 -2.77
CA GLU A 105 -22.74 -9.99 -3.80
C GLU A 105 -22.87 -11.44 -3.32
N GLU A 106 -22.87 -11.66 -2.00
CA GLU A 106 -22.98 -12.99 -1.38
C GLU A 106 -23.83 -12.94 -0.10
N ALA A 107 -25.10 -13.23 -0.26
CA ALA A 107 -26.08 -13.11 0.83
C ALA A 107 -25.83 -14.04 2.03
N GLY A 108 -24.97 -15.06 1.86
CA GLY A 108 -24.53 -15.97 2.94
C GLY A 108 -23.33 -15.45 3.72
N ALA A 109 -22.73 -14.33 3.34
CA ALA A 109 -21.61 -13.72 4.03
C ALA A 109 -22.03 -12.43 4.77
N LEU A 110 -21.30 -12.09 5.85
CA LEU A 110 -21.51 -10.87 6.63
C LEU A 110 -20.28 -9.97 6.61
N SER A 111 -20.52 -8.67 6.59
CA SER A 111 -19.50 -7.64 6.78
C SER A 111 -20.00 -6.54 7.72
N GLN A 112 -19.13 -5.60 8.09
CA GLN A 112 -19.56 -4.40 8.79
C GLN A 112 -20.47 -3.54 7.90
N SER A 113 -21.44 -2.86 8.52
CA SER A 113 -22.22 -1.78 7.89
C SER A 113 -21.65 -0.40 8.20
N GLU A 114 -20.84 -0.33 9.24
CA GLU A 114 -20.07 0.85 9.67
C GLU A 114 -18.77 0.41 10.34
N PRO A 115 -17.70 1.21 10.30
CA PRO A 115 -16.45 0.88 10.96
C PRO A 115 -16.64 0.66 12.47
N GLY A 116 -15.90 -0.27 13.02
CA GLY A 116 -15.94 -0.61 14.44
C GLY A 116 -14.85 -1.62 14.80
N ASN A 117 -14.92 -2.16 16.00
CA ASN A 117 -13.98 -3.17 16.47
C ASN A 117 -14.65 -4.37 17.16
N ASN A 118 -15.98 -4.32 17.34
CA ASN A 118 -16.76 -5.41 17.91
C ASN A 118 -18.12 -5.50 17.22
N TRP A 119 -18.53 -6.72 16.88
CA TRP A 119 -19.81 -7.00 16.25
C TRP A 119 -20.40 -8.28 16.84
N ILE A 120 -21.72 -8.29 17.00
CA ILE A 120 -22.45 -9.48 17.40
C ILE A 120 -23.27 -9.95 16.21
N VAL A 121 -23.11 -11.21 15.84
CA VAL A 121 -23.84 -11.84 14.72
C VAL A 121 -24.43 -13.18 15.17
N THR A 122 -25.47 -13.65 14.50
CA THR A 122 -26.08 -14.94 14.81
C THR A 122 -25.80 -15.92 13.68
N TRP A 123 -25.34 -17.12 14.05
CA TRP A 123 -25.24 -18.24 13.13
C TRP A 123 -26.29 -19.31 13.50
N ILE A 124 -27.11 -19.70 12.53
CA ILE A 124 -28.05 -20.79 12.63
C ILE A 124 -27.44 -22.01 11.95
N ALA A 125 -27.28 -23.07 12.74
CA ALA A 125 -26.72 -24.31 12.26
C ALA A 125 -27.61 -24.98 11.19
N PRO A 126 -27.03 -25.82 10.32
CA PRO A 126 -27.77 -26.55 9.30
C PRO A 126 -28.92 -27.37 9.87
N GLU A 127 -30.01 -27.52 9.10
CA GLU A 127 -31.18 -28.32 9.47
C GLU A 127 -30.96 -29.84 9.40
N SER A 128 -29.78 -30.27 9.00
CA SER A 128 -29.34 -31.68 8.95
C SER A 128 -27.84 -31.77 9.22
N ASP A 129 -27.36 -32.93 9.62
CA ASP A 129 -25.93 -33.18 9.73
C ASP A 129 -25.28 -33.20 8.35
N ILE A 130 -24.42 -32.22 8.12
CA ILE A 130 -23.61 -32.06 6.87
C ILE A 130 -22.12 -32.29 7.11
N GLY A 131 -21.74 -32.79 8.30
CA GLY A 131 -20.35 -32.88 8.72
C GLY A 131 -19.85 -31.59 9.39
N SER A 132 -18.56 -31.42 9.43
CA SER A 132 -17.96 -30.21 10.00
C SER A 132 -18.19 -28.99 9.11
N VAL A 133 -18.54 -27.86 9.70
CA VAL A 133 -18.73 -26.58 9.02
C VAL A 133 -17.45 -25.76 9.14
N SER A 134 -16.94 -25.30 8.01
CA SER A 134 -15.76 -24.42 7.95
C SER A 134 -16.18 -22.96 7.89
N PHE A 135 -15.39 -22.11 8.54
CA PHE A 135 -15.58 -20.68 8.57
C PHE A 135 -14.29 -19.96 8.20
N GLN A 136 -14.45 -18.82 7.56
CA GLN A 136 -13.40 -17.87 7.31
C GLN A 136 -13.80 -16.51 7.84
N LEU A 137 -12.90 -15.87 8.60
CA LEU A 137 -13.06 -14.54 9.15
C LEU A 137 -11.86 -13.70 8.82
N VAL A 138 -12.06 -12.61 8.11
CA VAL A 138 -11.03 -11.60 7.83
C VAL A 138 -11.35 -10.37 8.68
N GLY A 139 -10.35 -9.81 9.32
CA GLY A 139 -10.45 -8.54 10.06
C GLY A 139 -9.41 -7.55 9.53
N ASN A 140 -9.82 -6.31 9.31
CA ASN A 140 -8.98 -5.22 8.83
C ASN A 140 -9.07 -4.03 9.78
N ALA A 141 -7.96 -3.70 10.45
CA ALA A 141 -7.83 -2.55 11.32
C ALA A 141 -7.30 -1.36 10.51
N VAL A 142 -8.07 -0.28 10.44
CA VAL A 142 -7.78 0.87 9.58
C VAL A 142 -7.27 2.06 10.38
N ASN A 143 -6.33 2.81 9.82
CA ASN A 143 -5.75 4.00 10.44
C ASN A 143 -6.65 5.27 10.32
N GLY A 144 -7.82 5.15 9.69
CA GLY A 144 -8.82 6.22 9.59
C GLY A 144 -8.49 7.34 8.60
N ASN A 145 -7.44 7.22 7.79
CA ASN A 145 -7.07 8.24 6.81
C ASN A 145 -7.90 8.17 5.50
N GLY A 146 -8.74 7.14 5.34
CA GLY A 146 -9.62 6.93 4.20
C GLY A 146 -8.90 6.48 2.91
N GLN A 147 -7.67 6.00 3.02
CA GLN A 147 -6.88 5.49 1.91
C GLN A 147 -6.51 4.02 2.16
N PHE A 148 -6.25 3.28 1.09
CA PHE A 148 -5.66 1.95 1.15
C PHE A 148 -4.14 2.08 1.21
N ASP A 149 -3.56 1.90 2.39
CA ASP A 149 -2.11 2.04 2.57
C ASP A 149 -1.53 1.01 3.55
N GLY A 150 -0.21 1.05 3.75
CA GLY A 150 0.51 0.16 4.66
C GLY A 150 0.17 0.36 6.14
N GLY A 151 -0.52 1.45 6.50
CA GLY A 151 -1.00 1.69 7.87
C GLY A 151 -2.32 1.00 8.19
N ASP A 152 -3.01 0.45 7.19
CA ASP A 152 -4.17 -0.42 7.35
C ASP A 152 -3.68 -1.86 7.41
N LEU A 153 -3.87 -2.52 8.52
CA LEU A 153 -3.37 -3.87 8.74
C LEU A 153 -4.53 -4.87 8.85
N TRP A 154 -4.34 -6.09 8.38
CA TRP A 154 -5.37 -7.11 8.38
C TRP A 154 -4.84 -8.48 8.77
N ASN A 155 -5.74 -9.36 9.23
CA ASN A 155 -5.44 -10.75 9.49
C ASN A 155 -6.61 -11.65 9.11
N ILE A 156 -6.36 -12.95 9.01
CA ILE A 156 -7.33 -13.95 8.56
C ILE A 156 -7.35 -15.13 9.53
N LEU A 157 -8.54 -15.52 9.95
CA LEU A 157 -8.81 -16.62 10.87
C LEU A 157 -9.67 -17.67 10.19
N SER A 158 -9.15 -18.88 10.07
CA SER A 158 -9.88 -20.04 9.60
C SER A 158 -10.18 -20.98 10.75
N PHE A 159 -11.43 -21.42 10.89
CA PHE A 159 -11.80 -22.37 11.93
C PHE A 159 -12.94 -23.29 11.46
N SER A 160 -13.24 -24.30 12.25
CA SER A 160 -14.34 -25.21 11.97
C SER A 160 -15.13 -25.55 13.23
N ILE A 161 -16.42 -25.83 13.04
CA ILE A 161 -17.33 -26.38 14.04
C ILE A 161 -17.62 -27.82 13.61
N SER A 162 -17.45 -28.75 14.54
CA SER A 162 -17.60 -30.18 14.24
C SER A 162 -19.08 -30.58 14.12
N SER A 163 -19.33 -31.73 13.47
CA SER A 163 -20.67 -32.31 13.35
C SER A 163 -21.27 -32.65 14.71
N PRO A 164 -22.61 -32.80 14.79
CA PRO A 164 -23.32 -33.08 16.03
C PRO A 164 -22.85 -34.33 16.77
N ASP A 165 -22.46 -35.36 16.06
CA ASP A 165 -22.07 -36.66 16.64
C ASP A 165 -20.55 -36.74 16.97
N SER A 166 -19.84 -35.64 16.94
CA SER A 166 -18.39 -35.59 17.24
C SER A 166 -18.15 -35.82 18.72
N THR A 167 -17.27 -36.77 19.06
CA THR A 167 -16.80 -37.01 20.41
C THR A 167 -15.46 -36.34 20.65
N TYR A 168 -15.34 -35.57 21.73
CA TYR A 168 -14.11 -34.92 22.18
C TYR A 168 -13.52 -35.72 23.34
N THR A 169 -12.17 -35.90 23.29
CA THR A 169 -11.43 -36.67 24.32
C THR A 169 -10.55 -35.81 25.20
N ASP A 170 -10.68 -34.48 25.16
CA ASP A 170 -9.88 -33.58 25.97
C ASP A 170 -10.57 -33.17 27.29
N ASP A 171 -9.78 -32.85 28.32
CA ASP A 171 -10.24 -32.50 29.66
C ASP A 171 -11.07 -31.19 29.74
N SER A 172 -11.33 -30.56 28.59
CA SER A 172 -12.14 -29.32 28.48
C SER A 172 -13.63 -29.59 28.24
N GLU A 173 -14.14 -30.78 28.60
CA GLU A 173 -15.55 -31.21 28.43
C GLU A 173 -16.61 -30.25 29.04
N ASN A 174 -16.21 -29.31 29.88
CA ASN A 174 -17.13 -28.34 30.50
C ASN A 174 -17.28 -27.03 29.72
N LEU A 175 -16.48 -26.78 28.69
CA LEU A 175 -16.56 -25.55 27.88
C LEU A 175 -17.32 -25.83 26.59
N GLN A 176 -18.64 -25.63 26.60
CA GLN A 176 -19.45 -25.79 25.39
C GLN A 176 -19.14 -24.76 24.33
N LEU A 177 -18.74 -23.55 24.73
CA LEU A 177 -18.37 -22.45 23.83
C LEU A 177 -16.90 -22.10 24.01
N ARG A 178 -16.27 -21.70 22.91
CA ARG A 178 -14.84 -21.32 22.85
C ARG A 178 -14.65 -19.96 22.19
N THR A 179 -13.51 -19.35 22.47
CA THR A 179 -12.98 -18.22 21.73
C THR A 179 -11.84 -18.72 20.88
N ILE A 180 -11.79 -18.29 19.62
CA ILE A 180 -10.74 -18.61 18.65
C ILE A 180 -10.16 -17.28 18.20
N SER A 181 -8.83 -17.20 18.11
CA SER A 181 -8.14 -15.97 17.71
C SER A 181 -6.94 -16.27 16.85
N VAL A 182 -6.54 -15.27 16.06
CA VAL A 182 -5.30 -15.19 15.29
C VAL A 182 -4.65 -13.84 15.57
N GLY A 183 -3.35 -13.77 15.44
CA GLY A 183 -2.53 -12.59 15.73
C GLY A 183 -1.71 -12.76 17.00
N ASP A 184 -0.79 -11.85 17.19
CA ASP A 184 0.08 -11.81 18.39
C ASP A 184 -0.54 -10.89 19.43
N TYR A 185 -1.06 -11.46 20.50
CA TYR A 185 -1.66 -10.70 21.59
C TYR A 185 -0.66 -9.78 22.30
N ASP A 186 0.61 -10.14 22.32
CA ASP A 186 1.66 -9.34 22.95
C ASP A 186 1.92 -8.03 22.14
N SER A 187 1.62 -8.03 20.85
CA SER A 187 1.73 -6.82 20.01
C SER A 187 0.78 -5.68 20.44
N LEU A 188 -0.32 -6.00 21.13
CA LEU A 188 -1.27 -5.01 21.65
C LEU A 188 -0.70 -4.21 22.82
N PHE A 189 0.37 -4.70 23.45
CA PHE A 189 1.00 -4.09 24.61
C PHE A 189 2.36 -3.47 24.28
N VAL A 190 2.67 -3.31 23.01
CA VAL A 190 3.83 -2.51 22.61
C VAL A 190 3.67 -1.13 23.24
N ALA A 191 4.62 -0.74 24.10
CA ALA A 191 4.62 0.56 24.75
C ALA A 191 4.40 1.63 23.67
N GLU A 192 3.38 2.48 23.85
CA GLU A 192 3.11 3.60 22.94
C GLU A 192 4.43 4.30 22.63
N GLU A 193 4.96 4.06 21.44
CA GLU A 193 5.97 4.96 20.91
C GLU A 193 5.28 6.33 20.87
N ASP A 194 5.97 7.34 21.38
CA ASP A 194 5.47 8.71 21.40
C ASP A 194 4.86 9.03 20.03
N PRO A 195 3.56 9.34 19.93
CA PRO A 195 2.90 9.65 18.65
C PRO A 195 3.67 10.68 17.82
N ALA A 196 4.39 11.58 18.50
CA ALA A 196 5.29 12.51 17.85
C ALA A 196 6.53 11.85 17.23
N ALA A 197 7.02 10.76 17.79
CA ALA A 197 8.14 10.00 17.23
C ALA A 197 7.69 9.18 16.01
N ILE A 198 6.51 8.57 16.07
CA ILE A 198 5.92 7.84 14.93
C ILE A 198 5.68 8.80 13.76
N GLU A 199 5.07 9.97 14.03
CA GLU A 199 4.82 10.98 12.99
C GLU A 199 6.12 11.54 12.43
N ALA A 200 7.16 11.74 13.26
CA ALA A 200 8.47 12.17 12.80
C ALA A 200 9.15 11.12 11.92
N ALA A 201 9.09 9.84 12.30
CA ALA A 201 9.62 8.73 11.51
C ALA A 201 8.86 8.59 10.16
N ARG A 202 7.54 8.71 10.17
CA ARG A 202 6.71 8.70 8.96
C ARG A 202 7.02 9.87 8.04
N GLN A 203 7.21 11.08 8.59
CA GLN A 203 7.59 12.24 7.80
C GLN A 203 9.00 12.12 7.22
N GLU A 204 9.91 11.49 7.95
CA GLU A 204 11.26 11.20 7.47
C GLU A 204 11.24 10.18 6.33
N GLU A 205 10.44 9.12 6.42
CA GLU A 205 10.24 8.12 5.36
C GLU A 205 9.62 8.74 4.11
N ILE A 206 8.54 9.53 4.26
CA ILE A 206 7.92 10.26 3.14
C ILE A 206 8.91 11.26 2.52
N ALA A 207 9.70 11.95 3.34
CA ALA A 207 10.69 12.90 2.85
C ALA A 207 11.82 12.19 2.08
N ASP A 208 12.25 11.02 2.54
CA ASP A 208 13.30 10.22 1.90
C ASP A 208 12.81 9.61 0.58
N ASP A 209 11.60 9.09 0.54
CA ASP A 209 10.96 8.59 -0.69
C ASP A 209 10.69 9.74 -1.68
N PHE A 210 10.18 10.87 -1.22
CA PHE A 210 10.00 12.06 -2.06
C PHE A 210 11.34 12.61 -2.56
N PHE A 211 12.38 12.61 -1.71
CA PHE A 211 13.72 13.05 -2.11
C PHE A 211 14.32 12.10 -3.14
N THR A 212 14.19 10.79 -2.96
CA THR A 212 14.73 9.77 -3.85
C THR A 212 14.00 9.74 -5.19
N ASN A 213 12.68 9.61 -5.17
CA ASN A 213 11.86 9.55 -6.38
C ASN A 213 11.74 10.91 -7.07
N GLY A 214 11.58 11.99 -6.30
CA GLY A 214 11.52 13.34 -6.83
C GLY A 214 12.83 13.78 -7.49
N ASN A 215 13.97 13.43 -6.91
CA ASN A 215 15.28 13.66 -7.52
C ASN A 215 15.46 12.88 -8.83
N LEU A 216 14.99 11.63 -8.88
CA LEU A 216 15.02 10.83 -10.09
C LEU A 216 14.29 11.54 -11.24
N PHE A 217 13.05 11.94 -11.02
CA PHE A 217 12.23 12.61 -12.03
C PHE A 217 12.78 14.00 -12.39
N TYR A 218 13.20 14.77 -11.39
CA TYR A 218 13.76 16.11 -11.60
C TYR A 218 15.02 16.06 -12.46
N TRP A 219 15.99 15.21 -12.10
CA TRP A 219 17.27 15.14 -12.81
C TRP A 219 17.15 14.49 -14.18
N THR A 220 16.28 13.49 -14.36
CA THR A 220 16.02 12.92 -15.69
C THR A 220 15.36 13.94 -16.61
N THR A 221 14.38 14.70 -16.12
CA THR A 221 13.70 15.74 -16.89
C THR A 221 14.67 16.86 -17.26
N LEU A 222 15.46 17.34 -16.30
CA LEU A 222 16.49 18.35 -16.57
C LEU A 222 17.52 17.87 -17.59
N SER A 223 17.93 16.61 -17.48
CA SER A 223 18.86 15.99 -18.44
C SER A 223 18.29 15.95 -19.85
N ILE A 224 17.03 15.57 -20.01
CA ILE A 224 16.35 15.55 -21.31
C ILE A 224 16.26 16.97 -21.89
N ILE A 225 15.94 17.98 -21.07
CA ILE A 225 15.88 19.38 -21.50
C ILE A 225 17.26 19.86 -21.98
N ILE A 226 18.33 19.57 -21.24
CA ILE A 226 19.70 19.97 -21.62
C ILE A 226 20.11 19.27 -22.91
N ILE A 227 19.90 17.95 -23.04
CA ILE A 227 20.20 17.22 -24.28
C ILE A 227 19.40 17.80 -25.44
N GLY A 228 18.11 18.06 -25.24
CA GLY A 228 17.24 18.65 -26.25
C GLY A 228 17.72 20.03 -26.70
N ALA A 229 18.16 20.88 -25.79
CA ALA A 229 18.69 22.20 -26.08
C ALA A 229 20.03 22.12 -26.88
N VAL A 230 20.93 21.19 -26.52
CA VAL A 230 22.17 20.97 -27.23
C VAL A 230 21.90 20.45 -28.64
N VAL A 231 21.08 19.44 -28.80
CA VAL A 231 20.70 18.86 -30.10
C VAL A 231 20.03 19.91 -30.99
N GLN A 232 19.10 20.68 -30.40
CA GLN A 232 18.42 21.75 -31.12
C GLN A 232 19.39 22.85 -31.55
N GLY A 233 20.31 23.25 -30.69
CA GLY A 233 21.38 24.22 -31.03
C GLY A 233 22.24 23.72 -32.16
N GLU A 234 22.69 22.47 -32.13
CA GLU A 234 23.47 21.83 -33.21
C GLU A 234 22.70 21.77 -34.53
N PHE A 235 21.42 21.39 -34.48
CA PHE A 235 20.53 21.32 -35.64
C PHE A 235 20.37 22.68 -36.31
N TYR A 236 20.09 23.74 -35.52
CA TYR A 236 19.96 25.10 -36.04
C TYR A 236 21.24 25.60 -36.66
N GLU A 237 22.39 25.36 -36.01
CA GLU A 237 23.70 25.77 -36.51
C GLU A 237 24.01 25.12 -37.84
N ARG A 238 23.78 23.82 -38.00
CA ARG A 238 23.98 23.09 -39.26
C ARG A 238 23.03 23.51 -40.37
N ARG A 239 21.76 23.82 -40.03
CA ARG A 239 20.70 24.12 -41.00
C ARG A 239 20.75 25.56 -41.48
N PHE A 240 21.11 26.50 -40.63
CA PHE A 240 21.07 27.94 -40.95
C PHE A 240 22.45 28.58 -41.10
N GLY A 241 23.52 27.82 -41.01
CA GLY A 241 24.86 28.23 -41.43
C GLY A 241 25.49 29.36 -40.63
N GLY A 242 25.15 29.52 -39.37
CA GLY A 242 25.61 30.65 -38.58
C GLY A 242 26.18 30.29 -37.21
N GLY A 243 27.38 29.79 -37.16
CA GLY A 243 28.26 30.09 -36.04
C GLY A 243 28.63 31.58 -36.05
N PRO A 244 28.87 32.23 -34.89
CA PRO A 244 29.29 33.62 -34.87
C PRO A 244 30.54 33.78 -35.75
N PRO A 245 30.56 34.76 -36.64
CA PRO A 245 31.68 34.93 -37.54
C PRO A 245 32.93 35.24 -36.71
N HIS A 246 33.91 34.34 -36.87
CA HIS A 246 35.32 34.46 -36.49
C HIS A 246 35.58 34.92 -35.04
N LEU A 247 35.75 33.95 -34.16
CA LEU A 247 36.49 34.17 -32.93
C LEU A 247 37.92 34.62 -33.31
N ASP A 248 38.23 35.85 -32.95
CA ASP A 248 39.56 36.40 -33.06
C ASP A 248 40.57 35.42 -32.43
N MET A 249 41.66 35.09 -33.14
CA MET A 249 42.66 34.14 -32.63
C MET A 249 43.22 34.54 -31.25
N SER A 250 43.21 35.84 -30.94
CA SER A 250 43.56 36.36 -29.62
C SER A 250 42.62 35.90 -28.48
N LEU A 251 41.38 35.50 -28.80
CA LEU A 251 40.39 34.98 -27.86
C LEU A 251 40.33 33.45 -27.86
N ALA A 252 40.79 32.79 -28.90
CA ALA A 252 40.73 31.33 -29.06
C ALA A 252 41.58 30.60 -28.02
N VAL A 253 42.82 31.08 -27.74
CA VAL A 253 43.72 30.46 -26.76
C VAL A 253 43.19 30.60 -25.33
N PRO A 254 42.74 31.77 -24.83
CA PRO A 254 42.14 31.89 -23.52
C PRO A 254 40.87 31.06 -23.38
N GLN A 255 40.05 30.92 -24.42
CA GLN A 255 38.86 30.11 -24.42
C GLN A 255 39.16 28.60 -24.36
N GLY A 256 40.16 28.16 -25.12
CA GLY A 256 40.63 26.77 -25.07
C GLY A 256 41.13 26.39 -23.68
N VAL A 257 41.94 27.26 -23.06
CA VAL A 257 42.42 27.04 -21.69
C VAL A 257 41.26 27.01 -20.69
N ARG A 258 40.32 27.95 -20.79
CA ARG A 258 39.12 27.98 -19.92
C ARG A 258 38.29 26.72 -20.07
N ARG A 259 38.04 26.23 -21.28
CA ARG A 259 37.31 25.01 -21.56
C ARG A 259 38.04 23.77 -21.04
N GLY A 260 39.37 23.73 -21.20
CA GLY A 260 40.23 22.66 -20.67
C GLY A 260 40.15 22.59 -19.13
N ILE A 261 40.27 23.72 -18.45
CA ILE A 261 40.13 23.80 -16.99
C ILE A 261 38.72 23.33 -16.54
N LEU A 262 37.68 23.80 -17.23
CA LEU A 262 36.29 23.40 -16.92
C LEU A 262 36.12 21.89 -17.09
N SER A 263 36.69 21.28 -18.10
CA SER A 263 36.66 19.84 -18.33
C SER A 263 37.35 19.07 -17.20
N ILE A 264 38.52 19.53 -16.76
CA ILE A 264 39.21 18.91 -15.61
C ILE A 264 38.38 18.99 -14.34
N ILE A 265 37.79 20.16 -14.05
CA ILE A 265 36.95 20.35 -12.85
C ILE A 265 35.74 19.42 -12.90
N THR A 266 35.04 19.31 -14.03
CA THR A 266 33.87 18.46 -14.17
C THR A 266 34.22 16.97 -14.11
N ILE A 267 35.36 16.53 -14.61
CA ILE A 267 35.86 15.16 -14.45
C ILE A 267 36.14 14.86 -12.97
N LEU A 268 36.77 15.78 -12.25
CA LEU A 268 37.05 15.61 -10.82
C LEU A 268 35.75 15.58 -10.00
N MET A 269 34.78 16.42 -10.33
CA MET A 269 33.46 16.39 -9.70
C MET A 269 32.74 15.07 -9.95
N PHE A 270 32.82 14.54 -11.16
CA PHE A 270 32.23 13.23 -11.48
C PHE A 270 32.92 12.10 -10.71
N ALA A 271 34.26 12.07 -10.71
CA ALA A 271 35.02 11.09 -9.93
C ALA A 271 34.69 11.16 -8.43
N TRP A 272 34.63 12.37 -7.88
CA TRP A 272 34.25 12.57 -6.49
C TRP A 272 32.81 12.07 -6.19
N SER A 273 31.86 12.32 -7.09
CA SER A 273 30.47 11.91 -6.89
C SER A 273 30.31 10.37 -6.86
N ILE A 274 31.15 9.63 -7.58
CA ILE A 274 31.20 8.17 -7.53
C ILE A 274 31.90 7.70 -6.25
N ASP A 275 33.07 8.24 -5.94
CA ASP A 275 33.89 7.83 -4.80
C ASP A 275 33.16 8.07 -3.46
N SER A 276 32.43 9.18 -3.35
CA SER A 276 31.65 9.53 -2.17
C SER A 276 30.25 8.92 -2.14
N SER A 277 29.95 7.98 -3.04
CA SER A 277 28.64 7.27 -3.11
C SER A 277 27.44 8.22 -3.07
N GLN A 278 27.53 9.35 -3.78
CA GLN A 278 26.45 10.33 -3.85
C GLN A 278 25.18 9.73 -4.46
N ALA A 279 24.02 10.33 -4.15
CA ALA A 279 22.76 9.97 -4.78
C ALA A 279 22.92 9.93 -6.31
N TRP A 280 22.40 8.89 -6.96
CA TRP A 280 22.63 8.63 -8.39
C TRP A 280 22.25 9.80 -9.31
N GLY A 281 21.30 10.67 -8.91
CA GLY A 281 20.97 11.90 -9.61
C GLY A 281 22.14 12.91 -9.66
N ILE A 282 22.95 12.99 -8.59
CA ILE A 282 24.17 13.82 -8.55
C ILE A 282 25.24 13.21 -9.45
N ILE A 283 25.39 11.89 -9.46
CA ILE A 283 26.31 11.18 -10.34
C ILE A 283 25.95 11.44 -11.82
N LEU A 284 24.67 11.36 -12.14
CA LEU A 284 24.17 11.60 -13.49
C LEU A 284 24.39 13.07 -13.93
N LEU A 285 24.14 14.02 -13.04
CA LEU A 285 24.38 15.45 -13.31
C LEU A 285 25.85 15.73 -13.58
N THR A 286 26.75 15.23 -12.73
CA THR A 286 28.19 15.44 -12.88
C THR A 286 28.71 14.74 -14.13
N ALA A 287 28.19 13.55 -14.49
CA ALA A 287 28.48 12.86 -15.75
C ALA A 287 28.09 13.72 -16.97
N MET A 288 26.90 14.32 -16.94
CA MET A 288 26.45 15.18 -18.04
C MET A 288 27.23 16.47 -18.16
N LEU A 289 27.59 17.12 -17.05
CA LEU A 289 28.46 18.29 -17.05
C LEU A 289 29.85 17.95 -17.62
N MET A 290 30.38 16.79 -17.25
CA MET A 290 31.66 16.30 -17.80
C MET A 290 31.56 16.09 -19.31
N LEU A 291 30.54 15.40 -19.81
CA LEU A 291 30.33 15.17 -21.24
C LEU A 291 30.17 16.48 -21.99
N TRP A 292 29.41 17.43 -21.47
CA TRP A 292 29.23 18.75 -22.06
C TRP A 292 30.57 19.53 -22.12
N ALA A 293 31.34 19.50 -21.04
CA ALA A 293 32.64 20.18 -20.98
C ALA A 293 33.62 19.58 -21.97
N ILE A 294 33.73 18.24 -22.07
CA ILE A 294 34.56 17.53 -23.04
C ILE A 294 34.12 17.88 -24.46
N PHE A 295 32.83 17.85 -24.76
CA PHE A 295 32.28 18.21 -26.05
C PHE A 295 32.61 19.67 -26.42
N SER A 296 32.57 20.58 -25.42
CA SER A 296 32.93 21.99 -25.64
C SER A 296 34.39 22.21 -25.99
N VAL A 297 35.33 21.33 -25.57
CA VAL A 297 36.76 21.38 -25.93
C VAL A 297 36.96 20.88 -27.34
N TYR A 298 36.22 19.82 -27.72
CA TYR A 298 36.34 19.23 -29.07
C TYR A 298 35.85 20.16 -30.20
N ARG A 299 34.94 21.07 -29.88
CA ARG A 299 34.32 22.04 -30.78
C ARG A 299 35.11 23.36 -30.83
#